data_fdbf348f1cbc57182978d731cfb976ac
#
_entry.id   fdbf348f1cbc57182978d731cfb976ac
#
_cell.length_a   1.000
_cell.length_b   1.000
_cell.length_c   1.000
_cell.angle_alpha   90.00
_cell.angle_beta   90.00
_cell.angle_gamma   90.00
#
_symmetry.space_group_name_H-M   'P 1'
#
loop_
_entity.id
_entity.type
_entity.pdbx_description
1 polymer ?
#
loop_
_entity_poly.entity_id
_entity_poly.type
_entity_poly.pdbx_seq_one_letter_code
_entity_poly.pdbx_strand_id
1 'polypeptide(L)'
;WVMRLVMKLAGAGVPSANRITLLRDADGDGRAEVQSVLLSGLHSPFGMALVGEVLYVANTDAVLRFPYTPGQTQIDAPGEQLLALPAGAINHHWTKNLIASPDGKTLYVTVGSNSNVGENGMAAEEGRAAIWKVDAATGAHSVLASGLRNPNGLGFEPQTGALWTVVNERDELGSDLVPDYLTSVHTGGFYGWPYSYYGQHVDTRVAPQRPDLVARALVPDYALGAHVAPLGLAFSQDNGWSGPWARGAFVGEHGSWNRKPRSGYKVVFVPFSNGKPAGLPRDVLTGFVGPNGKARGRPVGVALDARGGLLVADDVGNTVWRVAPSAAR
;
A
#
# COMPACT_ATOMS: atom_id res chain seq x y z
N TRP A 1 4.30 24.60 -5.92
CA TRP A 1 5.05 25.11 -4.77
C TRP A 1 4.18 25.11 -3.49
N VAL A 2 3.00 25.68 -3.52
CA VAL A 2 2.08 25.74 -2.36
C VAL A 2 1.73 24.35 -1.83
N MET A 3 1.36 23.40 -2.70
CA MET A 3 1.04 22.02 -2.31
C MET A 3 2.21 21.33 -1.59
N ARG A 4 3.45 21.47 -2.11
CA ARG A 4 4.64 20.90 -1.46
C ARG A 4 4.90 21.50 -0.07
N LEU A 5 4.62 22.79 0.10
CA LEU A 5 4.74 23.46 1.41
C LEU A 5 3.71 22.93 2.41
N VAL A 6 2.46 22.78 1.99
CA VAL A 6 1.38 22.23 2.83
C VAL A 6 1.66 20.78 3.20
N MET A 7 2.10 19.96 2.26
CA MET A 7 2.51 18.57 2.52
C MET A 7 3.67 18.50 3.52
N LYS A 8 4.69 19.36 3.36
CA LYS A 8 5.82 19.44 4.30
C LYS A 8 5.37 19.86 5.71
N LEU A 9 4.48 20.84 5.82
CA LEU A 9 3.91 21.27 7.10
C LEU A 9 3.03 20.20 7.75
N ALA A 10 2.40 19.35 6.94
CA ALA A 10 1.63 18.19 7.41
C ALA A 10 2.50 16.98 7.78
N GLY A 11 3.81 17.06 7.58
CA GLY A 11 4.72 15.91 7.73
C GLY A 11 4.48 14.80 6.69
N ALA A 12 3.91 15.16 5.53
CA ALA A 12 3.58 14.24 4.45
C ALA A 12 4.64 14.32 3.34
N GLY A 13 5.84 13.85 3.57
CA GLY A 13 6.90 13.88 2.58
C GLY A 13 8.26 13.78 3.25
N VAL A 14 8.60 12.60 3.72
CA VAL A 14 9.93 12.28 4.22
C VAL A 14 10.80 11.89 3.02
N PRO A 15 12.00 12.45 2.85
CA PRO A 15 12.92 12.01 1.81
C PRO A 15 13.25 10.52 1.99
N SER A 16 13.27 9.76 0.89
CA SER A 16 13.67 8.37 0.93
C SER A 16 15.14 8.23 1.34
N ALA A 17 15.41 7.30 2.24
CA ALA A 17 16.78 6.93 2.59
C ALA A 17 17.46 6.07 1.49
N ASN A 18 16.74 5.68 0.45
CA ASN A 18 17.22 4.87 -0.68
C ASN A 18 17.92 3.57 -0.25
N ARG A 19 17.42 2.98 0.83
CA ARG A 19 17.96 1.74 1.41
C ARG A 19 16.85 0.90 2.03
N ILE A 20 17.15 -0.37 2.27
CA ILE A 20 16.36 -1.26 3.12
C ILE A 20 17.14 -1.50 4.40
N THR A 21 16.51 -1.25 5.54
CA THR A 21 17.04 -1.55 6.87
C THR A 21 16.46 -2.88 7.35
N LEU A 22 17.35 -3.80 7.73
CA LEU A 22 16.97 -5.06 8.38
C LEU A 22 16.89 -4.85 9.88
N LEU A 23 15.80 -5.32 10.46
CA LEU A 23 15.60 -5.44 11.89
C LEU A 23 15.39 -6.91 12.23
N ARG A 24 16.09 -7.43 13.23
CA ARG A 24 15.95 -8.83 13.69
C ARG A 24 15.85 -8.87 15.20
N ASP A 25 14.76 -9.43 15.67
CA ASP A 25 14.55 -9.84 17.07
C ASP A 25 15.12 -11.25 17.22
N ALA A 26 16.34 -11.34 17.79
CA ALA A 26 17.12 -12.57 17.84
C ALA A 26 16.70 -13.49 19.01
N ASP A 27 16.28 -12.93 20.14
CA ASP A 27 15.90 -13.68 21.34
C ASP A 27 14.37 -13.81 21.52
N GLY A 28 13.60 -13.04 20.76
CA GLY A 28 12.16 -13.17 20.71
C GLY A 28 11.40 -12.34 21.73
N ASP A 29 12.04 -11.34 22.32
CA ASP A 29 11.42 -10.47 23.33
C ASP A 29 10.50 -9.39 22.72
N GLY A 30 10.50 -9.23 21.39
CA GLY A 30 9.74 -8.25 20.65
C GLY A 30 10.50 -6.96 20.36
N ARG A 31 11.80 -6.95 20.61
CA ARG A 31 12.72 -5.87 20.24
C ARG A 31 13.76 -6.37 19.25
N ALA A 32 14.26 -5.49 18.40
CA ALA A 32 15.28 -5.86 17.43
C ALA A 32 16.67 -5.51 17.94
N GLU A 33 17.49 -6.52 18.30
CA GLU A 33 18.88 -6.38 18.72
C GLU A 33 19.78 -6.16 17.51
N VAL A 34 19.40 -6.73 16.35
CA VAL A 34 20.16 -6.56 15.12
C VAL A 34 19.49 -5.50 14.25
N GLN A 35 20.23 -4.45 13.94
CA GLN A 35 19.86 -3.44 12.98
C GLN A 35 20.99 -3.25 11.99
N SER A 36 20.74 -3.45 10.71
CA SER A 36 21.74 -3.29 9.65
C SER A 36 21.13 -2.71 8.37
N VAL A 37 21.97 -2.18 7.50
CA VAL A 37 21.57 -1.80 6.14
C VAL A 37 21.65 -3.06 5.26
N LEU A 38 20.50 -3.65 4.94
CA LEU A 38 20.44 -4.85 4.10
C LEU A 38 20.81 -4.54 2.65
N LEU A 39 20.26 -3.44 2.12
CA LEU A 39 20.50 -2.95 0.76
C LEU A 39 20.62 -1.42 0.78
N SER A 40 21.49 -0.87 -0.04
CA SER A 40 21.68 0.57 -0.26
C SER A 40 21.71 0.90 -1.75
N GLY A 41 21.73 2.19 -2.08
CA GLY A 41 21.79 2.65 -3.47
C GLY A 41 20.51 2.36 -4.27
N LEU A 42 19.38 2.18 -3.60
CA LEU A 42 18.09 2.00 -4.23
C LEU A 42 17.47 3.34 -4.64
N HIS A 43 16.37 3.30 -5.38
CA HIS A 43 15.65 4.49 -5.82
C HIS A 43 14.24 4.51 -5.21
N SER A 44 14.10 5.09 -4.03
CA SER A 44 12.84 5.16 -3.27
C SER A 44 12.12 3.79 -3.23
N PRO A 45 12.72 2.75 -2.63
CA PRO A 45 12.11 1.44 -2.52
C PRO A 45 10.86 1.52 -1.64
N PHE A 46 9.82 0.75 -1.98
CA PHE A 46 8.60 0.69 -1.19
C PHE A 46 8.15 -0.75 -0.93
N GLY A 47 7.68 -1.47 -1.96
CA GLY A 47 7.27 -2.87 -1.84
C GLY A 47 8.40 -3.85 -1.98
N MET A 48 8.32 -4.98 -1.29
CA MET A 48 9.27 -6.07 -1.41
C MET A 48 8.61 -7.43 -1.16
N ALA A 49 9.13 -8.48 -1.81
CA ALA A 49 8.72 -9.86 -1.56
C ALA A 49 9.94 -10.79 -1.65
N LEU A 50 10.01 -11.74 -0.73
CA LEU A 50 10.99 -12.81 -0.76
C LEU A 50 10.34 -14.07 -1.33
N VAL A 51 10.90 -14.62 -2.42
CA VAL A 51 10.45 -15.86 -3.05
C VAL A 51 11.64 -16.80 -3.15
N GLY A 52 11.63 -17.86 -2.35
CA GLY A 52 12.78 -18.73 -2.22
C GLY A 52 14.03 -17.94 -1.77
N GLU A 53 15.06 -17.96 -2.58
CA GLU A 53 16.32 -17.24 -2.34
C GLU A 53 16.44 -15.93 -3.17
N VAL A 54 15.31 -15.36 -3.62
CA VAL A 54 15.29 -14.12 -4.40
C VAL A 54 14.46 -13.05 -3.70
N LEU A 55 15.08 -11.94 -3.36
CA LEU A 55 14.40 -10.76 -2.83
C LEU A 55 14.06 -9.81 -4.00
N TYR A 56 12.76 -9.64 -4.24
CA TYR A 56 12.24 -8.65 -5.19
C TYR A 56 11.98 -7.33 -4.46
N VAL A 57 12.41 -6.23 -5.06
CA VAL A 57 12.26 -4.86 -4.52
C VAL A 57 11.66 -3.96 -5.58
N ALA A 58 10.52 -3.33 -5.28
CA ALA A 58 9.96 -2.31 -6.14
C ALA A 58 10.54 -0.94 -5.76
N ASN A 59 11.41 -0.43 -6.62
CA ASN A 59 11.80 0.97 -6.65
C ASN A 59 10.70 1.80 -7.33
N THR A 60 10.82 3.12 -7.28
CA THR A 60 9.87 4.03 -7.93
C THR A 60 9.81 3.86 -9.45
N ASP A 61 10.85 3.33 -10.08
CA ASP A 61 11.08 3.25 -11.53
C ASP A 61 11.36 1.84 -12.06
N ALA A 62 11.55 0.86 -11.18
CA ALA A 62 11.87 -0.51 -11.59
C ALA A 62 11.51 -1.53 -10.51
N VAL A 63 11.31 -2.78 -10.91
CA VAL A 63 11.42 -3.93 -10.00
C VAL A 63 12.83 -4.51 -10.17
N LEU A 64 13.55 -4.58 -9.05
CA LEU A 64 14.87 -5.22 -8.96
C LEU A 64 14.74 -6.57 -8.28
N ARG A 65 15.65 -7.49 -8.59
CA ARG A 65 15.82 -8.76 -7.87
C ARG A 65 17.25 -8.93 -7.37
N PHE A 66 17.37 -9.51 -6.19
CA PHE A 66 18.64 -9.74 -5.50
C PHE A 66 18.69 -11.18 -5.00
N PRO A 67 19.84 -11.86 -5.09
CA PRO A 67 20.02 -13.12 -4.37
C PRO A 67 19.99 -12.86 -2.86
N TYR A 68 19.30 -13.72 -2.13
CA TYR A 68 19.18 -13.63 -0.68
C TYR A 68 19.48 -14.97 -0.02
N THR A 69 20.40 -14.98 0.92
CA THR A 69 20.69 -16.14 1.76
C THR A 69 20.04 -15.94 3.13
N PRO A 70 19.26 -16.92 3.64
CA PRO A 70 18.68 -16.81 4.97
C PRO A 70 19.74 -16.51 6.04
N GLY A 71 19.41 -15.55 6.89
CA GLY A 71 20.31 -15.14 8.00
C GLY A 71 21.29 -14.02 7.65
N GLN A 72 21.52 -13.70 6.39
CA GLN A 72 22.42 -12.58 6.06
C GLN A 72 21.87 -11.25 6.55
N THR A 73 22.75 -10.29 6.81
CA THR A 73 22.43 -8.95 7.31
C THR A 73 22.73 -7.84 6.30
N GLN A 74 23.36 -8.21 5.19
CA GLN A 74 23.73 -7.33 4.08
C GLN A 74 23.72 -8.12 2.78
N ILE A 75 23.30 -7.49 1.70
CA ILE A 75 23.36 -8.00 0.32
C ILE A 75 24.32 -7.12 -0.46
N ASP A 76 25.47 -7.68 -0.85
CA ASP A 76 26.50 -6.97 -1.62
C ASP A 76 26.36 -7.20 -3.14
N ALA A 77 25.58 -8.21 -3.54
CA ALA A 77 25.34 -8.49 -4.93
C ALA A 77 24.58 -7.35 -5.60
N PRO A 78 24.98 -6.96 -6.82
CA PRO A 78 24.26 -5.94 -7.57
C PRO A 78 22.82 -6.41 -7.86
N GLY A 79 21.88 -5.47 -7.82
CA GLY A 79 20.49 -5.74 -8.20
C GLY A 79 20.37 -5.93 -9.71
N GLU A 80 19.65 -6.95 -10.13
CA GLU A 80 19.27 -7.16 -11.52
C GLU A 80 17.89 -6.55 -11.76
N GLN A 81 17.75 -5.72 -12.80
CA GLN A 81 16.45 -5.16 -13.17
C GLN A 81 15.59 -6.23 -13.84
N LEU A 82 14.48 -6.59 -13.21
CA LEU A 82 13.49 -7.50 -13.78
C LEU A 82 12.61 -6.80 -14.81
N LEU A 83 12.12 -5.58 -14.48
CA LEU A 83 11.35 -4.75 -15.42
C LEU A 83 11.42 -3.28 -15.00
N ALA A 84 11.22 -2.38 -15.99
CA ALA A 84 11.03 -0.95 -15.75
C ALA A 84 9.58 -0.66 -15.35
N LEU A 85 9.39 0.33 -14.48
CA LEU A 85 8.07 0.82 -14.07
C LEU A 85 7.87 2.26 -14.52
N PRO A 86 6.62 2.70 -14.78
CA PRO A 86 6.34 4.08 -15.10
C PRO A 86 6.85 5.04 -14.01
N ALA A 87 7.73 5.95 -14.41
CA ALA A 87 8.36 6.98 -13.58
C ALA A 87 8.43 8.30 -14.36
N GLY A 88 9.46 9.11 -14.18
CA GLY A 88 9.73 10.33 -14.93
C GLY A 88 9.77 11.57 -14.01
N ALA A 89 9.90 12.75 -14.65
CA ALA A 89 10.04 14.02 -13.92
C ALA A 89 8.82 14.38 -13.06
N ILE A 90 7.63 14.01 -13.52
CA ILE A 90 6.40 14.01 -12.74
C ILE A 90 6.08 12.55 -12.42
N ASN A 91 6.06 12.23 -11.15
CA ASN A 91 5.72 10.89 -10.66
C ASN A 91 4.92 11.09 -9.35
N HIS A 92 3.69 11.59 -9.51
CA HIS A 92 2.86 12.07 -8.40
C HIS A 92 2.68 10.99 -7.34
N HIS A 93 2.26 9.78 -7.75
CA HIS A 93 2.19 8.62 -6.89
C HIS A 93 3.40 7.71 -7.17
N TRP A 94 4.51 8.04 -6.53
CA TRP A 94 5.80 7.39 -6.75
C TRP A 94 5.95 6.00 -6.12
N THR A 95 5.17 5.71 -5.09
CA THR A 95 5.20 4.41 -4.41
C THR A 95 4.80 3.29 -5.36
N LYS A 96 5.56 2.19 -5.30
CA LYS A 96 5.27 0.95 -6.02
C LYS A 96 5.29 -0.19 -5.02
N ASN A 97 4.13 -0.77 -4.74
CA ASN A 97 4.08 -1.94 -3.88
C ASN A 97 4.12 -3.22 -4.72
N LEU A 98 4.53 -4.32 -4.12
CA LEU A 98 4.47 -5.62 -4.76
C LEU A 98 4.18 -6.74 -3.75
N ILE A 99 3.54 -7.80 -4.23
CA ILE A 99 3.36 -9.05 -3.52
C ILE A 99 3.57 -10.21 -4.51
N ALA A 100 4.11 -11.32 -4.03
CA ALA A 100 4.23 -12.54 -4.83
C ALA A 100 2.98 -13.42 -4.67
N SER A 101 2.60 -14.13 -5.73
CA SER A 101 1.61 -15.21 -5.64
C SER A 101 2.10 -16.32 -4.69
N PRO A 102 1.19 -17.12 -4.10
CA PRO A 102 1.58 -18.21 -3.19
C PRO A 102 2.55 -19.23 -3.79
N ASP A 103 2.50 -19.45 -5.11
CA ASP A 103 3.43 -20.33 -5.83
C ASP A 103 4.74 -19.65 -6.25
N GLY A 104 4.90 -18.36 -5.96
CA GLY A 104 6.07 -17.55 -6.26
C GLY A 104 6.30 -17.23 -7.74
N LYS A 105 5.40 -17.63 -8.64
CA LYS A 105 5.61 -17.47 -10.09
C LYS A 105 5.17 -16.12 -10.63
N THR A 106 4.30 -15.43 -9.91
CA THR A 106 3.73 -14.15 -10.33
C THR A 106 4.01 -13.08 -9.26
N LEU A 107 4.41 -11.89 -9.70
CA LEU A 107 4.38 -10.70 -8.86
C LEU A 107 3.19 -9.83 -9.27
N TYR A 108 2.53 -9.26 -8.29
CA TYR A 108 1.52 -8.22 -8.49
C TYR A 108 2.11 -6.89 -8.05
N VAL A 109 2.16 -5.92 -8.97
CA VAL A 109 2.83 -4.63 -8.74
C VAL A 109 1.83 -3.50 -8.88
N THR A 110 1.75 -2.63 -7.88
CA THR A 110 0.89 -1.44 -7.94
C THR A 110 1.61 -0.29 -8.62
N VAL A 111 0.90 0.42 -9.48
CA VAL A 111 1.39 1.60 -10.18
C VAL A 111 0.36 2.72 -10.05
N GLY A 112 0.61 3.68 -9.17
CA GLY A 112 -0.29 4.82 -8.99
C GLY A 112 -0.29 5.79 -10.17
N SER A 113 -1.34 6.60 -10.28
CA SER A 113 -1.49 7.62 -11.33
C SER A 113 -0.39 8.68 -11.27
N ASN A 114 -0.17 9.37 -12.37
CA ASN A 114 0.78 10.48 -12.45
C ASN A 114 0.17 11.83 -12.04
N SER A 115 -1.11 11.84 -11.73
CA SER A 115 -1.90 13.05 -11.48
C SER A 115 -3.05 12.78 -10.51
N ASN A 116 -3.74 13.83 -10.09
CA ASN A 116 -4.94 13.71 -9.28
C ASN A 116 -6.16 13.22 -10.11
N VAL A 117 -6.39 13.81 -11.27
CA VAL A 117 -7.57 13.58 -12.12
C VAL A 117 -7.24 13.53 -13.62
N GLY A 118 -6.00 13.21 -14.00
CA GLY A 118 -5.57 13.19 -15.39
C GLY A 118 -5.12 14.56 -15.93
N GLU A 119 -4.86 15.53 -15.07
CA GLU A 119 -4.51 16.91 -15.45
C GLU A 119 -3.17 17.04 -16.19
N ASN A 120 -2.31 16.02 -16.13
CA ASN A 120 -1.05 15.96 -16.89
C ASN A 120 -1.23 15.31 -18.29
N GLY A 121 -2.48 15.02 -18.67
CA GLY A 121 -2.83 14.35 -19.92
C GLY A 121 -2.78 12.83 -19.81
N MET A 122 -3.68 12.15 -20.55
CA MET A 122 -3.84 10.70 -20.47
C MET A 122 -2.64 9.90 -21.01
N ALA A 123 -1.81 10.50 -21.88
CA ALA A 123 -0.56 9.87 -22.31
C ALA A 123 0.45 9.70 -21.15
N ALA A 124 0.43 10.60 -20.16
CA ALA A 124 1.25 10.49 -18.96
C ALA A 124 0.73 9.41 -17.97
N GLU A 125 -0.46 8.89 -18.19
CA GLU A 125 -1.12 7.86 -17.37
C GLU A 125 -1.00 6.45 -17.98
N GLU A 126 -0.31 6.30 -19.09
CA GLU A 126 -0.12 4.99 -19.72
C GLU A 126 0.54 4.00 -18.76
N GLY A 127 -0.08 2.84 -18.56
CA GLY A 127 0.36 1.81 -17.61
C GLY A 127 0.20 2.17 -16.13
N ARG A 128 -0.40 3.32 -15.81
CA ARG A 128 -0.61 3.82 -14.45
C ARG A 128 -2.05 3.61 -13.96
N ALA A 129 -2.32 4.01 -12.71
CA ALA A 129 -3.58 3.80 -12.02
C ALA A 129 -4.02 2.33 -12.13
N ALA A 130 -3.09 1.40 -11.89
CA ALA A 130 -3.23 0.01 -12.26
C ALA A 130 -2.50 -0.93 -11.30
N ILE A 131 -2.88 -2.20 -11.35
CA ILE A 131 -2.10 -3.31 -10.82
C ILE A 131 -1.61 -4.13 -12.00
N TRP A 132 -0.31 -4.39 -12.04
CA TRP A 132 0.33 -5.21 -13.04
C TRP A 132 0.50 -6.65 -12.55
N LYS A 133 0.26 -7.61 -13.44
CA LYS A 133 0.64 -9.01 -13.28
C LYS A 133 1.95 -9.23 -14.01
N VAL A 134 2.98 -9.70 -13.30
CA VAL A 134 4.36 -9.83 -13.79
C VAL A 134 4.84 -11.26 -13.57
N ASP A 135 5.39 -11.89 -14.57
CA ASP A 135 6.09 -13.16 -14.45
C ASP A 135 7.39 -12.95 -13.65
N ALA A 136 7.54 -13.64 -12.54
CA ALA A 136 8.65 -13.43 -11.60
C ALA A 136 10.02 -13.85 -12.18
N ALA A 137 10.05 -14.74 -13.14
CA ALA A 137 11.30 -15.20 -13.77
C ALA A 137 11.76 -14.28 -14.91
N THR A 138 10.82 -13.86 -15.76
CA THR A 138 11.12 -13.19 -17.03
C THR A 138 10.83 -11.70 -17.06
N GLY A 139 10.00 -11.18 -16.12
CA GLY A 139 9.53 -9.81 -16.13
C GLY A 139 8.44 -9.52 -17.18
N ALA A 140 7.99 -10.52 -17.93
CA ALA A 140 6.85 -10.37 -18.84
C ALA A 140 5.60 -9.95 -18.04
N HIS A 141 4.90 -8.90 -18.50
CA HIS A 141 3.85 -8.30 -17.71
C HIS A 141 2.64 -7.88 -18.55
N SER A 142 1.52 -7.71 -17.84
CA SER A 142 0.28 -7.15 -18.37
C SER A 142 -0.46 -6.41 -17.27
N VAL A 143 -1.36 -5.50 -17.65
CA VAL A 143 -2.27 -4.84 -16.71
C VAL A 143 -3.32 -5.86 -16.26
N LEU A 144 -3.39 -6.12 -14.95
CA LEU A 144 -4.38 -6.99 -14.33
C LEU A 144 -5.70 -6.25 -14.12
N ALA A 145 -5.63 -5.04 -13.56
CA ALA A 145 -6.77 -4.18 -13.26
C ALA A 145 -6.36 -2.72 -13.41
N SER A 146 -7.31 -1.84 -13.74
CA SER A 146 -7.07 -0.43 -14.03
C SER A 146 -8.12 0.48 -13.41
N GLY A 147 -7.90 1.80 -13.49
CA GLY A 147 -8.81 2.79 -12.90
C GLY A 147 -8.74 2.86 -11.38
N LEU A 148 -7.69 2.32 -10.78
CA LEU A 148 -7.35 2.38 -9.37
C LEU A 148 -6.39 3.56 -9.18
N ARG A 149 -6.88 4.73 -8.81
CA ARG A 149 -6.06 5.96 -8.82
C ARG A 149 -4.67 5.77 -8.21
N ASN A 150 -4.57 5.32 -6.97
CA ASN A 150 -3.31 5.04 -6.31
C ASN A 150 -3.43 3.77 -5.44
N PRO A 151 -3.36 2.58 -6.06
CA PRO A 151 -3.35 1.32 -5.32
C PRO A 151 -2.02 1.18 -4.58
N ASN A 152 -2.07 0.67 -3.34
CA ASN A 152 -0.89 0.46 -2.50
C ASN A 152 -0.88 -0.94 -1.88
N GLY A 153 -1.26 -1.10 -0.62
CA GLY A 153 -1.22 -2.37 0.07
C GLY A 153 -1.90 -3.49 -0.70
N LEU A 154 -1.24 -4.61 -0.81
CA LEU A 154 -1.73 -5.82 -1.46
C LEU A 154 -1.77 -6.98 -0.45
N GLY A 155 -2.76 -7.85 -0.57
CA GLY A 155 -2.85 -9.06 0.24
C GLY A 155 -3.79 -10.09 -0.37
N PHE A 156 -3.51 -11.37 -0.12
CA PHE A 156 -4.43 -12.45 -0.48
C PHE A 156 -5.36 -12.73 0.69
N GLU A 157 -6.66 -12.71 0.44
CA GLU A 157 -7.66 -13.09 1.43
C GLU A 157 -7.56 -14.62 1.65
N PRO A 158 -7.33 -15.07 2.91
CA PRO A 158 -6.93 -16.45 3.17
C PRO A 158 -7.97 -17.52 2.85
N GLN A 159 -9.27 -17.19 2.90
CA GLN A 159 -10.36 -18.13 2.66
C GLN A 159 -10.59 -18.41 1.17
N THR A 160 -10.49 -17.38 0.35
CA THR A 160 -10.84 -17.43 -1.08
C THR A 160 -9.62 -17.43 -2.00
N GLY A 161 -8.45 -17.02 -1.47
CA GLY A 161 -7.26 -16.77 -2.26
C GLY A 161 -7.37 -15.52 -3.16
N ALA A 162 -8.42 -14.72 -3.03
CA ALA A 162 -8.60 -13.52 -3.82
C ALA A 162 -7.55 -12.47 -3.47
N LEU A 163 -7.03 -11.79 -4.49
CA LEU A 163 -6.16 -10.64 -4.31
C LEU A 163 -6.98 -9.41 -3.91
N TRP A 164 -6.54 -8.68 -2.90
CA TRP A 164 -7.13 -7.44 -2.42
C TRP A 164 -6.11 -6.31 -2.43
N THR A 165 -6.61 -5.08 -2.53
CA THR A 165 -5.79 -3.86 -2.45
C THR A 165 -6.50 -2.76 -1.67
N VAL A 166 -5.71 -1.84 -1.13
CA VAL A 166 -6.19 -0.55 -0.62
C VAL A 166 -5.82 0.55 -1.60
N VAL A 167 -6.71 1.52 -1.78
CA VAL A 167 -6.55 2.57 -2.79
C VAL A 167 -6.77 3.94 -2.17
N ASN A 168 -5.85 4.85 -2.47
CA ASN A 168 -6.02 6.27 -2.19
C ASN A 168 -6.76 6.92 -3.36
N GLU A 169 -7.95 7.40 -3.08
CA GLU A 169 -8.83 7.98 -4.09
C GLU A 169 -8.51 9.47 -4.35
N ARG A 170 -9.23 10.09 -5.28
CA ARG A 170 -8.95 11.44 -5.75
C ARG A 170 -9.20 12.51 -4.68
N ASP A 171 -8.38 13.54 -4.72
CA ASP A 171 -8.46 14.71 -3.86
C ASP A 171 -9.37 15.83 -4.44
N GLU A 172 -9.57 16.89 -3.66
CA GLU A 172 -10.21 18.16 -4.09
C GLU A 172 -11.72 18.07 -4.36
N LEU A 173 -12.43 17.17 -3.65
CA LEU A 173 -13.89 17.19 -3.53
C LEU A 173 -14.36 17.53 -2.10
N GLY A 174 -13.51 18.22 -1.35
CA GLY A 174 -13.78 18.59 0.03
C GLY A 174 -13.24 17.60 1.06
N SER A 175 -13.57 17.83 2.32
CA SER A 175 -13.07 17.01 3.44
C SER A 175 -13.69 15.62 3.54
N ASP A 176 -14.91 15.43 3.04
CA ASP A 176 -15.71 14.23 3.28
C ASP A 176 -15.89 13.35 2.02
N LEU A 177 -15.32 13.78 0.89
CA LEU A 177 -15.24 13.05 -0.37
C LEU A 177 -13.83 13.09 -0.96
N VAL A 178 -13.38 12.03 -1.62
CA VAL A 178 -13.97 10.70 -1.89
C VAL A 178 -13.44 9.75 -0.82
N PRO A 179 -14.19 8.71 -0.41
CA PRO A 179 -13.62 7.72 0.50
C PRO A 179 -12.50 6.94 -0.19
N ASP A 180 -11.37 6.83 0.48
CA ASP A 180 -10.39 5.79 0.19
C ASP A 180 -11.02 4.42 0.46
N TYR A 181 -10.52 3.36 -0.17
CA TYR A 181 -11.22 2.09 -0.11
C TYR A 181 -10.32 0.86 -0.06
N LEU A 182 -10.90 -0.25 0.39
CA LEU A 182 -10.39 -1.61 0.31
C LEU A 182 -11.26 -2.38 -0.68
N THR A 183 -10.66 -3.09 -1.64
CA THR A 183 -11.40 -3.82 -2.67
C THR A 183 -10.69 -5.08 -3.13
N SER A 184 -11.47 -6.07 -3.56
CA SER A 184 -10.99 -7.23 -4.30
C SER A 184 -10.54 -6.83 -5.69
N VAL A 185 -9.50 -7.49 -6.22
CA VAL A 185 -8.92 -7.19 -7.53
C VAL A 185 -9.43 -8.19 -8.56
N HIS A 186 -10.17 -7.71 -9.56
CA HIS A 186 -10.71 -8.53 -10.63
C HIS A 186 -9.87 -8.42 -11.90
N THR A 187 -9.54 -9.55 -12.52
CA THR A 187 -8.83 -9.56 -13.80
C THR A 187 -9.64 -8.83 -14.88
N GLY A 188 -9.03 -7.84 -15.53
CA GLY A 188 -9.70 -6.96 -16.50
C GLY A 188 -10.62 -5.92 -15.86
N GLY A 189 -10.68 -5.84 -14.53
CA GLY A 189 -11.51 -4.89 -13.80
C GLY A 189 -11.10 -3.45 -14.06
N PHE A 190 -12.09 -2.55 -14.12
CA PHE A 190 -11.91 -1.11 -14.21
C PHE A 190 -12.64 -0.45 -13.03
N TYR A 191 -11.95 0.39 -12.24
CA TYR A 191 -12.45 0.96 -10.99
C TYR A 191 -12.79 2.45 -11.08
N GLY A 192 -12.83 3.00 -12.29
CA GLY A 192 -13.42 4.30 -12.61
C GLY A 192 -12.44 5.42 -12.90
N TRP A 193 -11.33 5.53 -12.17
CA TRP A 193 -10.38 6.63 -12.36
C TRP A 193 -9.81 6.68 -13.80
N PRO A 194 -9.69 7.85 -14.44
CA PRO A 194 -10.00 9.19 -13.93
C PRO A 194 -11.46 9.63 -14.17
N TYR A 195 -12.26 8.90 -14.92
CA TYR A 195 -13.58 9.32 -15.44
C TYR A 195 -14.70 9.27 -14.42
N SER A 196 -14.53 8.45 -13.40
CA SER A 196 -15.43 8.34 -12.26
C SER A 196 -14.67 7.97 -11.00
N TYR A 197 -15.30 8.16 -9.85
CA TYR A 197 -14.76 7.78 -8.53
C TYR A 197 -15.76 6.91 -7.80
N TYR A 198 -15.28 6.05 -6.93
CA TYR A 198 -16.06 5.12 -6.12
C TYR A 198 -17.18 4.44 -6.91
N GLY A 199 -16.80 3.78 -8.00
CA GLY A 199 -17.71 3.20 -8.98
C GLY A 199 -18.10 4.20 -10.07
N GLN A 200 -19.40 4.43 -10.26
CA GLN A 200 -19.94 5.16 -11.41
C GLN A 200 -20.27 6.65 -11.14
N HIS A 201 -19.72 7.23 -10.06
CA HIS A 201 -19.88 8.67 -9.82
C HIS A 201 -18.97 9.46 -10.76
N VAL A 202 -19.58 10.09 -11.80
CA VAL A 202 -18.85 10.81 -12.85
C VAL A 202 -17.97 11.92 -12.27
N ASP A 203 -16.69 11.93 -12.61
CA ASP A 203 -15.83 13.09 -12.34
C ASP A 203 -15.95 14.09 -13.49
N THR A 204 -16.65 15.17 -13.25
CA THR A 204 -16.94 16.20 -14.26
C THR A 204 -15.73 17.05 -14.63
N ARG A 205 -14.61 16.94 -13.93
CA ARG A 205 -13.37 17.66 -14.23
C ARG A 205 -12.55 17.02 -15.36
N VAL A 206 -12.84 15.76 -15.66
CA VAL A 206 -12.10 15.00 -16.68
C VAL A 206 -12.73 15.18 -18.06
N ALA A 207 -11.96 15.59 -19.04
CA ALA A 207 -12.41 15.74 -20.42
C ALA A 207 -11.37 15.15 -21.40
N PRO A 208 -11.81 14.48 -22.47
CA PRO A 208 -13.21 14.13 -22.79
C PRO A 208 -13.77 13.07 -21.84
N GLN A 209 -15.05 13.10 -21.59
CA GLN A 209 -15.75 12.09 -20.81
C GLN A 209 -15.76 10.73 -21.53
N ARG A 210 -15.79 9.63 -20.77
CA ARG A 210 -15.87 8.26 -21.28
C ARG A 210 -17.02 7.50 -20.62
N PRO A 211 -18.27 7.79 -21.00
CA PRO A 211 -19.45 7.15 -20.39
C PRO A 211 -19.46 5.63 -20.57
N ASP A 212 -18.84 5.12 -21.62
CA ASP A 212 -18.62 3.70 -21.86
C ASP A 212 -17.76 3.04 -20.77
N LEU A 213 -16.73 3.73 -20.28
CA LEU A 213 -15.87 3.26 -19.17
C LEU A 213 -16.58 3.44 -17.83
N VAL A 214 -17.24 4.58 -17.62
CA VAL A 214 -18.01 4.83 -16.39
C VAL A 214 -19.06 3.74 -16.17
N ALA A 215 -19.78 3.35 -17.21
CA ALA A 215 -20.80 2.30 -17.13
C ALA A 215 -20.24 0.93 -16.71
N ARG A 216 -18.94 0.70 -16.91
CA ARG A 216 -18.24 -0.54 -16.54
C ARG A 216 -17.48 -0.45 -15.23
N ALA A 217 -17.40 0.74 -14.61
CA ALA A 217 -16.64 0.94 -13.40
C ALA A 217 -17.19 0.09 -12.25
N LEU A 218 -16.32 -0.69 -11.65
CA LEU A 218 -16.64 -1.51 -10.49
C LEU A 218 -16.77 -0.63 -9.24
N VAL A 219 -17.76 -0.92 -8.43
CA VAL A 219 -17.89 -0.31 -7.11
C VAL A 219 -16.93 -1.00 -6.15
N PRO A 220 -16.09 -0.28 -5.42
CA PRO A 220 -15.23 -0.86 -4.39
C PRO A 220 -16.01 -1.59 -3.29
N ASP A 221 -15.43 -2.67 -2.76
CA ASP A 221 -16.10 -3.52 -1.77
C ASP A 221 -16.30 -2.83 -0.42
N TYR A 222 -15.42 -1.89 -0.02
CA TYR A 222 -15.45 -1.30 1.33
C TYR A 222 -14.86 0.11 1.38
N ALA A 223 -15.63 1.07 1.87
CA ALA A 223 -15.17 2.44 2.13
C ALA A 223 -14.41 2.52 3.47
N LEU A 224 -13.16 2.99 3.42
CA LEU A 224 -12.33 3.21 4.62
C LEU A 224 -12.57 4.58 5.25
N GLY A 225 -13.10 5.52 4.48
CA GLY A 225 -13.31 6.91 4.87
C GLY A 225 -12.49 7.88 4.03
N ALA A 226 -12.89 9.15 4.02
CA ALA A 226 -12.26 10.15 3.17
C ALA A 226 -10.85 10.52 3.68
N HIS A 227 -9.88 10.50 2.76
CA HIS A 227 -8.50 10.95 2.98
C HIS A 227 -7.74 10.21 4.10
N VAL A 228 -8.07 8.95 4.37
CA VAL A 228 -7.33 8.14 5.37
C VAL A 228 -5.96 7.70 4.86
N ALA A 229 -5.74 7.78 3.55
CA ALA A 229 -4.49 7.44 2.85
C ALA A 229 -3.97 6.03 3.22
N PRO A 230 -4.69 4.95 2.87
CA PRO A 230 -4.29 3.60 3.23
C PRO A 230 -3.08 3.15 2.39
N LEU A 231 -2.00 2.69 3.04
CA LEU A 231 -0.76 2.26 2.39
C LEU A 231 -0.42 0.80 2.66
N GLY A 232 -0.78 0.26 3.80
CA GLY A 232 -0.48 -1.12 4.19
C GLY A 232 -1.72 -1.99 4.22
N LEU A 233 -1.58 -3.27 3.86
CA LEU A 233 -2.62 -4.29 3.94
C LEU A 233 -2.02 -5.63 4.35
N ALA A 234 -2.55 -6.24 5.41
CA ALA A 234 -2.22 -7.61 5.79
C ALA A 234 -3.47 -8.32 6.31
N PHE A 235 -3.74 -9.52 5.81
CA PHE A 235 -4.85 -10.32 6.33
C PHE A 235 -4.43 -11.09 7.58
N SER A 236 -5.30 -11.12 8.60
CA SER A 236 -5.14 -12.05 9.71
C SER A 236 -5.26 -13.49 9.19
N GLN A 237 -4.29 -14.30 9.58
CA GLN A 237 -4.30 -15.76 9.37
C GLN A 237 -4.33 -16.38 10.75
N ASP A 238 -4.62 -17.66 10.90
CA ASP A 238 -4.76 -18.37 12.18
C ASP A 238 -3.48 -18.38 13.06
N ASN A 239 -2.81 -17.23 13.18
CA ASN A 239 -1.51 -16.97 13.77
C ASN A 239 -1.57 -16.19 15.09
N GLY A 240 -2.54 -16.51 15.94
CA GLY A 240 -2.65 -15.95 17.31
C GLY A 240 -3.67 -14.83 17.47
N TRP A 241 -4.23 -14.26 16.41
CA TRP A 241 -5.35 -13.34 16.49
C TRP A 241 -6.65 -14.11 16.63
N SER A 242 -7.40 -13.89 17.72
CA SER A 242 -8.61 -14.64 18.04
C SER A 242 -9.82 -13.72 18.26
N GLY A 243 -11.01 -14.32 18.41
CA GLY A 243 -12.24 -13.57 18.63
C GLY A 243 -12.51 -12.56 17.50
N PRO A 244 -12.73 -11.28 17.85
CA PRO A 244 -13.10 -10.28 16.86
C PRO A 244 -11.99 -9.90 15.87
N TRP A 245 -10.77 -10.42 16.03
CA TRP A 245 -9.57 -10.16 15.23
C TRP A 245 -9.14 -11.36 14.39
N ALA A 246 -9.86 -12.49 14.51
CA ALA A 246 -9.46 -13.75 13.90
C ALA A 246 -9.50 -13.75 12.36
N ARG A 247 -10.45 -13.01 11.78
CA ARG A 247 -10.67 -12.99 10.33
C ARG A 247 -10.90 -11.56 9.85
N GLY A 248 -9.98 -11.06 9.05
CA GLY A 248 -10.09 -9.72 8.48
C GLY A 248 -8.75 -9.17 8.02
N ALA A 249 -8.75 -7.89 7.73
CA ALA A 249 -7.63 -7.18 7.17
C ALA A 249 -7.16 -6.06 8.10
N PHE A 250 -5.87 -6.03 8.41
CA PHE A 250 -5.20 -4.89 9.02
C PHE A 250 -4.85 -3.89 7.91
N VAL A 251 -5.23 -2.63 8.09
CA VAL A 251 -4.97 -1.55 7.15
C VAL A 251 -4.20 -0.44 7.86
N GLY A 252 -3.01 -0.12 7.33
CA GLY A 252 -2.22 1.02 7.77
C GLY A 252 -2.72 2.29 7.08
N GLU A 253 -3.32 3.20 7.85
CA GLU A 253 -3.84 4.49 7.38
C GLU A 253 -2.81 5.59 7.69
N HIS A 254 -2.09 6.05 6.66
CA HIS A 254 -1.06 7.08 6.76
C HIS A 254 -1.63 8.44 7.20
N GLY A 255 -2.87 8.71 6.84
CA GLY A 255 -3.64 9.85 7.28
C GLY A 255 -3.58 11.07 6.37
N SER A 256 -4.58 11.94 6.53
CA SER A 256 -4.85 13.07 5.67
C SER A 256 -3.79 14.18 5.77
N TRP A 257 -3.51 14.82 4.65
CA TRP A 257 -2.76 16.08 4.61
C TRP A 257 -3.69 17.29 4.36
N ASN A 258 -4.84 17.07 3.75
CA ASN A 258 -5.77 18.07 3.20
C ASN A 258 -7.17 18.07 3.85
N ARG A 259 -7.37 17.35 4.97
CA ARG A 259 -8.67 17.24 5.67
C ARG A 259 -8.63 17.89 7.07
N LYS A 260 -9.73 18.50 7.47
CA LYS A 260 -9.98 19.00 8.83
C LYS A 260 -11.38 18.56 9.31
N PRO A 261 -11.49 17.91 10.49
CA PRO A 261 -10.40 17.37 11.30
C PRO A 261 -9.62 16.30 10.53
N ARG A 262 -8.38 16.01 10.93
CA ARG A 262 -7.55 14.96 10.32
C ARG A 262 -8.22 13.60 10.41
N SER A 263 -8.02 12.75 9.40
CA SER A 263 -8.49 11.36 9.34
C SER A 263 -7.32 10.40 9.11
N GLY A 264 -7.51 9.12 9.42
CA GLY A 264 -6.44 8.12 9.39
C GLY A 264 -5.49 8.27 10.58
N TYR A 265 -4.18 8.20 10.34
CA TYR A 265 -3.14 8.22 11.38
C TYR A 265 -3.30 7.09 12.39
N LYS A 266 -3.60 5.90 11.90
CA LYS A 266 -3.87 4.73 12.74
C LYS A 266 -3.75 3.45 11.92
N VAL A 267 -3.76 2.33 12.61
CA VAL A 267 -4.02 1.04 11.99
C VAL A 267 -5.41 0.60 12.39
N VAL A 268 -6.20 0.20 11.40
CA VAL A 268 -7.54 -0.35 11.63
C VAL A 268 -7.59 -1.82 11.22
N PHE A 269 -8.54 -2.54 11.80
CA PHE A 269 -8.91 -3.90 11.41
C PHE A 269 -10.31 -3.89 10.79
N VAL A 270 -10.43 -4.33 9.56
CA VAL A 270 -11.70 -4.54 8.87
C VAL A 270 -12.07 -6.01 9.02
N PRO A 271 -13.15 -6.36 9.75
CA PRO A 271 -13.55 -7.76 9.88
C PRO A 271 -14.05 -8.33 8.56
N PHE A 272 -13.80 -9.62 8.34
CA PHE A 272 -14.26 -10.36 7.16
C PHE A 272 -15.12 -11.56 7.56
N SER A 273 -16.06 -11.89 6.68
CA SER A 273 -16.87 -13.11 6.74
C SER A 273 -17.11 -13.60 5.31
N ASN A 274 -16.90 -14.89 5.10
CA ASN A 274 -17.06 -15.50 3.76
C ASN A 274 -16.26 -14.77 2.66
N GLY A 275 -15.02 -14.37 2.98
CA GLY A 275 -14.11 -13.69 2.05
C GLY A 275 -14.48 -12.24 1.72
N LYS A 276 -15.38 -11.61 2.49
CA LYS A 276 -15.85 -10.24 2.27
C LYS A 276 -15.83 -9.41 3.55
N PRO A 277 -15.65 -8.07 3.48
CA PRO A 277 -15.78 -7.18 4.61
C PRO A 277 -17.16 -7.33 5.30
N ALA A 278 -17.16 -7.39 6.63
CA ALA A 278 -18.36 -7.69 7.43
C ALA A 278 -18.40 -6.84 8.71
N GLY A 279 -18.72 -5.59 8.61
CA GLY A 279 -18.90 -4.68 9.75
C GLY A 279 -18.00 -3.44 9.69
N LEU A 280 -18.03 -2.66 10.77
CA LEU A 280 -17.25 -1.43 10.89
C LEU A 280 -15.77 -1.73 11.21
N PRO A 281 -14.84 -0.85 10.78
CA PRO A 281 -13.44 -1.00 11.13
C PRO A 281 -13.25 -0.78 12.63
N ARG A 282 -12.23 -1.44 13.20
CA ARG A 282 -11.86 -1.33 14.62
C ARG A 282 -10.45 -0.78 14.72
N ASP A 283 -10.22 0.15 15.62
CA ASP A 283 -8.90 0.70 15.87
C ASP A 283 -7.98 -0.36 16.52
N VAL A 284 -6.79 -0.53 15.95
CA VAL A 284 -5.75 -1.46 16.42
C VAL A 284 -4.59 -0.71 17.07
N LEU A 285 -4.07 0.29 16.39
CA LEU A 285 -2.97 1.12 16.87
C LEU A 285 -3.27 2.58 16.56
N THR A 286 -3.27 3.42 17.59
CA THR A 286 -3.65 4.84 17.53
C THR A 286 -2.60 5.71 18.23
N GLY A 287 -2.85 7.03 18.30
CA GLY A 287 -1.97 7.95 19.03
C GLY A 287 -0.92 8.65 18.16
N PHE A 288 -0.98 8.48 16.85
CA PHE A 288 -0.03 9.08 15.90
C PHE A 288 -0.27 10.58 15.64
N VAL A 289 -1.35 11.15 16.17
CA VAL A 289 -1.60 12.61 16.15
C VAL A 289 -1.56 13.14 17.57
N GLY A 290 -0.73 14.16 17.79
CA GLY A 290 -0.62 14.82 19.10
C GLY A 290 -1.79 15.74 19.38
N PRO A 291 -1.95 16.22 20.64
CA PRO A 291 -3.03 17.12 21.06
C PRO A 291 -3.07 18.45 20.26
N ASN A 292 -1.93 18.86 19.72
CA ASN A 292 -1.80 20.06 18.88
C ASN A 292 -2.15 19.82 17.40
N GLY A 293 -2.66 18.63 17.05
CA GLY A 293 -2.98 18.21 15.68
C GLY A 293 -1.76 17.91 14.80
N LYS A 294 -0.53 17.91 15.35
CA LYS A 294 0.67 17.53 14.59
C LYS A 294 0.86 16.01 14.59
N ALA A 295 1.30 15.49 13.45
CA ALA A 295 1.67 14.09 13.35
C ALA A 295 2.91 13.80 14.24
N ARG A 296 2.84 12.72 15.01
CA ARG A 296 3.94 12.12 15.78
C ARG A 296 4.50 10.90 15.08
N GLY A 297 3.69 10.29 14.24
CA GLY A 297 3.97 9.15 13.42
C GLY A 297 2.91 9.01 12.33
N ARG A 298 3.16 8.17 11.34
CA ARG A 298 2.22 7.85 10.26
C ARG A 298 2.41 6.40 9.84
N PRO A 299 1.43 5.51 10.08
CA PRO A 299 1.49 4.11 9.64
C PRO A 299 1.61 3.98 8.12
N VAL A 300 2.51 3.11 7.67
CA VAL A 300 2.74 2.81 6.25
C VAL A 300 2.45 1.33 6.00
N GLY A 301 3.49 0.51 5.87
CA GLY A 301 3.37 -0.93 5.67
C GLY A 301 2.93 -1.63 6.95
N VAL A 302 2.13 -2.66 6.80
CA VAL A 302 1.75 -3.60 7.86
C VAL A 302 2.07 -5.03 7.41
N ALA A 303 2.58 -5.84 8.33
CA ALA A 303 2.89 -7.25 8.06
C ALA A 303 2.71 -8.08 9.33
N LEU A 304 2.35 -9.34 9.19
CA LEU A 304 2.32 -10.28 10.31
C LEU A 304 3.67 -11.01 10.41
N ASP A 305 4.23 -11.05 11.61
CA ASP A 305 5.41 -11.86 11.88
C ASP A 305 5.03 -13.33 12.13
N ALA A 306 6.05 -14.22 12.13
CA ALA A 306 5.84 -15.66 12.33
C ALA A 306 5.26 -16.03 13.71
N ARG A 307 5.26 -15.12 14.67
CA ARG A 307 4.71 -15.30 16.03
C ARG A 307 3.32 -14.66 16.17
N GLY A 308 2.73 -14.19 15.07
CA GLY A 308 1.42 -13.54 15.05
C GLY A 308 1.43 -12.08 15.49
N GLY A 309 2.58 -11.45 15.69
CA GLY A 309 2.67 -10.02 15.93
C GLY A 309 2.39 -9.22 14.65
N LEU A 310 1.66 -8.12 14.75
CA LEU A 310 1.50 -7.16 13.66
C LEU A 310 2.65 -6.16 13.72
N LEU A 311 3.48 -6.15 12.69
CA LEU A 311 4.51 -5.15 12.48
C LEU A 311 3.93 -3.97 11.72
N VAL A 312 4.22 -2.75 12.15
CA VAL A 312 3.73 -1.51 11.57
C VAL A 312 4.90 -0.58 11.34
N ALA A 313 5.20 -0.27 10.09
CA ALA A 313 6.20 0.74 9.74
C ALA A 313 5.61 2.14 9.92
N ASP A 314 6.40 3.05 10.52
CA ASP A 314 6.05 4.45 10.76
C ASP A 314 7.17 5.32 10.20
N ASP A 315 6.92 5.97 9.06
CA ASP A 315 7.92 6.74 8.34
C ASP A 315 8.23 8.10 8.98
N VAL A 316 7.29 8.69 9.68
CA VAL A 316 7.47 9.97 10.39
C VAL A 316 8.06 9.74 11.78
N GLY A 317 7.66 8.68 12.47
CA GLY A 317 8.19 8.29 13.77
C GLY A 317 9.53 7.56 13.69
N ASN A 318 10.01 7.17 12.50
CA ASN A 318 11.22 6.36 12.30
C ASN A 318 11.24 5.09 13.16
N THR A 319 10.10 4.42 13.24
CA THR A 319 9.89 3.29 14.14
C THR A 319 9.18 2.16 13.40
N VAL A 320 9.50 0.93 13.75
CA VAL A 320 8.67 -0.23 13.45
C VAL A 320 8.04 -0.68 14.77
N TRP A 321 6.73 -0.58 14.83
CA TRP A 321 5.94 -1.00 16.00
C TRP A 321 5.62 -2.49 15.87
N ARG A 322 5.67 -3.22 16.98
CA ARG A 322 5.15 -4.58 17.07
C ARG A 322 3.93 -4.61 18.00
N VAL A 323 2.78 -4.98 17.46
CA VAL A 323 1.53 -5.13 18.19
C VAL A 323 1.22 -6.62 18.30
N ALA A 324 1.10 -7.13 19.50
CA ALA A 324 0.76 -8.53 19.74
C ALA A 324 -0.59 -8.61 20.49
N PRO A 325 -1.37 -9.69 20.28
CA PRO A 325 -2.51 -9.96 21.13
C PRO A 325 -2.04 -10.04 22.60
N SER A 326 -2.75 -9.39 23.51
CA SER A 326 -2.49 -9.62 24.93
C SER A 326 -2.83 -11.07 25.26
N ALA A 327 -1.94 -11.76 25.97
CA ALA A 327 -2.29 -13.05 26.55
C ALA A 327 -3.62 -12.89 27.32
N ALA A 328 -4.58 -13.78 27.06
CA ALA A 328 -5.81 -13.82 27.83
C ALA A 328 -5.42 -13.95 29.30
N ARG A 329 -5.79 -12.96 30.12
CA ARG A 329 -5.59 -13.00 31.57
C ARG A 329 -6.58 -13.96 32.18
#